data_3cd26af3745f38b24bfd2663a23427e1
#
_entry.id   3cd26af3745f38b24bfd2663a23427e1
#
_cell.length_a   1.000
_cell.length_b   1.000
_cell.length_c   1.000
_cell.angle_alpha   90.00
_cell.angle_beta   90.00
_cell.angle_gamma   90.00
#
_symmetry.space_group_name_H-M   'P 1'
#
loop_
_entity.id
_entity.type
_entity.pdbx_description
1 polymer ?
#
loop_
_entity_poly.entity_id
_entity_poly.type
_entity_poly.pdbx_seq_one_letter_code
_entity_poly.pdbx_strand_id
1 'polypeptide(L)'
;MNLAFLCAQLLEDPKKIYTSESTSNARCLIGLPPIGNKAVTRIQLTVYGKQVDQLANLKAGHQIYLHGSKLRYDIDTKEFRLEGGNFGTVSHEYFPVFNTVILSGRCIKNINKDDERDYKVTPSGLMICNQSLSVNTGRNQSDIFNFYAINSTEDRNKLAELLKNFTRKGVGLTVQGRLLTDEWKDKMTGQGRSQTKIQLIQMTLGPKTQSSPDAIEPKTNLASGTAPESLWGNQQDDSGPAIGGLPGLDQIDSPWGGA
;
A
#
# COMPACT_ATOMS: atom_id res chain seq x y z
N MET A 1 -3.66 4.27 4.40
CA MET A 1 -4.29 3.70 3.17
C MET A 1 -3.74 2.30 2.98
N ASN A 2 -4.59 1.37 2.57
CA ASN A 2 -4.21 -0.03 2.32
C ASN A 2 -5.09 -0.53 1.18
N LEU A 3 -4.55 -0.63 -0.02
CA LEU A 3 -5.28 -0.98 -1.23
C LEU A 3 -4.45 -1.94 -2.08
N ALA A 4 -5.10 -2.96 -2.62
CA ALA A 4 -4.53 -3.88 -3.59
C ALA A 4 -5.34 -3.85 -4.89
N PHE A 5 -4.62 -3.83 -6.00
CA PHE A 5 -5.11 -3.89 -7.37
C PHE A 5 -4.37 -5.02 -8.07
N LEU A 6 -5.05 -6.11 -8.35
CA LEU A 6 -4.40 -7.35 -8.77
C LEU A 6 -5.20 -8.03 -9.88
N CYS A 7 -4.49 -8.68 -10.79
CA CYS A 7 -5.09 -9.71 -11.65
C CYS A 7 -4.62 -11.08 -11.17
N ALA A 8 -5.54 -12.00 -10.99
CA ALA A 8 -5.27 -13.31 -10.41
C ALA A 8 -6.12 -14.39 -11.05
N GLN A 9 -5.65 -15.62 -10.97
CA GLN A 9 -6.40 -16.81 -11.31
C GLN A 9 -6.86 -17.53 -10.05
N LEU A 10 -8.08 -18.03 -10.02
CA LEU A 10 -8.56 -18.89 -8.95
C LEU A 10 -7.82 -20.22 -9.03
N LEU A 11 -7.15 -20.60 -7.95
CA LEU A 11 -6.41 -21.88 -7.86
C LEU A 11 -7.27 -23.02 -7.30
N GLU A 12 -8.40 -22.68 -6.67
CA GLU A 12 -9.37 -23.60 -6.14
C GLU A 12 -10.80 -23.06 -6.29
N ASP A 13 -11.78 -23.91 -6.21
CA ASP A 13 -13.19 -23.53 -6.18
C ASP A 13 -13.47 -22.71 -4.91
N PRO A 14 -14.12 -21.53 -5.03
CA PRO A 14 -14.47 -20.72 -3.86
C PRO A 14 -15.43 -21.45 -2.92
N LYS A 15 -15.18 -21.32 -1.61
CA LYS A 15 -15.99 -21.91 -0.55
C LYS A 15 -16.77 -20.84 0.19
N LYS A 16 -18.10 -20.98 0.26
CA LYS A 16 -18.93 -20.17 1.16
C LYS A 16 -18.74 -20.63 2.59
N ILE A 17 -18.56 -19.68 3.49
CA ILE A 17 -18.43 -19.92 4.93
C ILE A 17 -19.51 -19.10 5.62
N TYR A 18 -20.35 -19.77 6.37
CA TYR A 18 -21.37 -19.16 7.19
C TYR A 18 -20.82 -18.99 8.61
N THR A 19 -20.86 -17.78 9.12
CA THR A 19 -20.52 -17.50 10.53
C THR A 19 -21.80 -17.50 11.36
N SER A 20 -21.68 -17.73 12.67
CA SER A 20 -22.82 -17.74 13.61
C SER A 20 -23.62 -16.44 13.66
N GLU A 21 -23.04 -15.35 13.15
CA GLU A 21 -23.62 -14.01 13.10
C GLU A 21 -24.32 -13.69 11.76
N SER A 22 -24.73 -14.71 11.00
CA SER A 22 -25.41 -14.56 9.69
C SER A 22 -24.60 -13.84 8.59
N THR A 23 -23.37 -13.46 8.83
CA THR A 23 -22.49 -12.90 7.79
C THR A 23 -21.86 -14.02 6.99
N SER A 24 -22.30 -14.21 5.77
CA SER A 24 -21.62 -15.10 4.83
C SER A 24 -20.36 -14.44 4.28
N ASN A 25 -19.30 -15.21 4.16
CA ASN A 25 -18.13 -14.85 3.38
C ASN A 25 -17.79 -15.96 2.38
N ALA A 26 -17.05 -15.63 1.33
CA ALA A 26 -16.50 -16.63 0.43
C ALA A 26 -14.97 -16.51 0.43
N ARG A 27 -14.31 -17.67 0.44
CA ARG A 27 -12.86 -17.77 0.44
C ARG A 27 -12.38 -18.64 -0.70
N CYS A 28 -11.25 -18.26 -1.28
CA CYS A 28 -10.53 -19.07 -2.26
C CYS A 28 -9.05 -18.72 -2.24
N LEU A 29 -8.23 -19.65 -2.70
CA LEU A 29 -6.84 -19.43 -2.99
C LEU A 29 -6.71 -18.86 -4.41
N ILE A 30 -6.00 -17.77 -4.55
CA ILE A 30 -5.72 -17.13 -5.85
C ILE A 30 -4.23 -17.15 -6.14
N GLY A 31 -3.87 -17.20 -7.41
CA GLY A 31 -2.50 -17.13 -7.92
C GLY A 31 -2.30 -15.86 -8.73
N LEU A 32 -1.33 -15.04 -8.34
CA LEU A 32 -0.86 -13.93 -9.18
C LEU A 32 0.14 -14.46 -10.19
N PRO A 33 0.10 -14.00 -11.44
CA PRO A 33 1.06 -14.43 -12.45
C PRO A 33 2.51 -14.14 -12.02
N PRO A 34 3.44 -15.03 -12.36
CA PRO A 34 4.83 -14.84 -12.00
C PRO A 34 5.41 -13.61 -12.72
N ILE A 35 6.35 -12.94 -12.08
CA ILE A 35 7.07 -11.80 -12.64
C ILE A 35 8.56 -12.19 -12.75
N GLY A 36 9.08 -12.24 -13.97
CA GLY A 36 10.45 -12.70 -14.23
C GLY A 36 10.64 -14.14 -13.75
N ASN A 37 11.69 -14.39 -12.97
CA ASN A 37 12.04 -15.72 -12.45
C ASN A 37 11.38 -16.03 -11.09
N LYS A 38 10.36 -15.27 -10.68
CA LYS A 38 9.67 -15.50 -9.42
C LYS A 38 8.59 -16.56 -9.56
N ALA A 39 8.26 -17.23 -8.47
CA ALA A 39 7.18 -18.19 -8.43
C ALA A 39 5.80 -17.52 -8.50
N VAL A 40 4.78 -18.30 -8.80
CA VAL A 40 3.37 -17.87 -8.66
C VAL A 40 3.11 -17.47 -7.22
N THR A 41 2.68 -16.24 -7.02
CA THR A 41 2.33 -15.76 -5.69
C THR A 41 0.92 -16.21 -5.31
N ARG A 42 0.83 -17.07 -4.29
CA ARG A 42 -0.41 -17.64 -3.80
C ARG A 42 -0.92 -16.83 -2.61
N ILE A 43 -2.17 -16.38 -2.67
CA ILE A 43 -2.76 -15.54 -1.63
C ILE A 43 -4.21 -15.98 -1.37
N GLN A 44 -4.61 -16.04 -0.11
CA GLN A 44 -5.99 -16.28 0.26
C GLN A 44 -6.82 -15.00 0.05
N LEU A 45 -7.89 -15.10 -0.72
CA LEU A 45 -8.89 -14.06 -0.90
C LEU A 45 -10.11 -14.36 -0.04
N THR A 46 -10.62 -13.35 0.67
CA THR A 46 -11.90 -13.41 1.39
C THR A 46 -12.76 -12.23 0.95
N VAL A 47 -13.96 -12.50 0.49
CA VAL A 47 -14.95 -11.47 0.13
C VAL A 47 -16.17 -11.56 1.03
N TYR A 48 -16.90 -10.46 1.16
CA TYR A 48 -18.06 -10.30 2.05
C TYR A 48 -19.25 -9.70 1.30
N GLY A 49 -20.43 -9.85 1.89
CA GLY A 49 -21.65 -9.22 1.42
C GLY A 49 -22.08 -9.69 0.02
N LYS A 50 -22.49 -8.76 -0.82
CA LYS A 50 -23.07 -9.06 -2.15
C LYS A 50 -22.14 -9.83 -3.11
N GLN A 51 -20.85 -9.79 -2.86
CA GLN A 51 -19.85 -10.46 -3.72
C GLN A 51 -19.66 -11.93 -3.40
N VAL A 52 -20.18 -12.39 -2.27
CA VAL A 52 -20.06 -13.80 -1.84
C VAL A 52 -20.66 -14.74 -2.88
N ASP A 53 -21.86 -14.45 -3.36
CA ASP A 53 -22.53 -15.28 -4.35
C ASP A 53 -21.86 -15.22 -5.71
N GLN A 54 -21.40 -14.03 -6.10
CA GLN A 54 -20.68 -13.84 -7.35
C GLN A 54 -19.38 -14.67 -7.36
N LEU A 55 -18.58 -14.59 -6.27
CA LEU A 55 -17.35 -15.37 -6.18
C LEU A 55 -17.62 -16.86 -6.14
N ALA A 56 -18.62 -17.30 -5.36
CA ALA A 56 -18.97 -18.71 -5.19
C ALA A 56 -19.47 -19.39 -6.47
N ASN A 57 -19.94 -18.63 -7.45
CA ASN A 57 -20.34 -19.15 -8.76
C ASN A 57 -19.15 -19.34 -9.73
N LEU A 58 -17.97 -18.86 -9.37
CA LEU A 58 -16.76 -19.08 -10.17
C LEU A 58 -16.14 -20.44 -9.83
N LYS A 59 -15.25 -20.90 -10.70
CA LYS A 59 -14.52 -22.16 -10.57
C LYS A 59 -13.02 -21.93 -10.62
N ALA A 60 -12.25 -22.88 -10.15
CA ALA A 60 -10.82 -22.92 -10.37
C ALA A 60 -10.49 -22.68 -11.86
N GLY A 61 -9.45 -21.93 -12.13
CA GLY A 61 -9.06 -21.53 -13.48
C GLY A 61 -9.65 -20.20 -13.96
N HIS A 62 -10.76 -19.72 -13.37
CA HIS A 62 -11.28 -18.40 -13.73
C HIS A 62 -10.30 -17.29 -13.36
N GLN A 63 -10.19 -16.31 -14.25
CA GLN A 63 -9.36 -15.14 -14.08
C GLN A 63 -10.21 -13.99 -13.56
N ILE A 64 -9.69 -13.29 -12.57
CA ILE A 64 -10.35 -12.16 -11.92
C ILE A 64 -9.40 -10.96 -11.82
N TYR A 65 -9.95 -9.77 -11.87
CA TYR A 65 -9.27 -8.59 -11.40
C TYR A 65 -9.84 -8.18 -10.04
N LEU A 66 -8.96 -7.75 -9.14
CA LEU A 66 -9.29 -7.25 -7.82
C LEU A 66 -8.99 -5.76 -7.72
N HIS A 67 -9.92 -5.03 -7.12
CA HIS A 67 -9.85 -3.59 -7.01
C HIS A 67 -10.22 -3.13 -5.61
N GLY A 68 -9.26 -2.48 -4.94
CA GLY A 68 -9.49 -1.91 -3.61
C GLY A 68 -9.58 -2.92 -2.47
N SER A 69 -9.10 -4.15 -2.67
CA SER A 69 -8.97 -5.13 -1.60
C SER A 69 -7.94 -4.65 -0.56
N LYS A 70 -8.17 -4.97 0.70
CA LYS A 70 -7.23 -4.71 1.78
C LYS A 70 -6.23 -5.86 1.87
N LEU A 71 -4.94 -5.52 1.87
CA LEU A 71 -3.90 -6.49 2.17
C LEU A 71 -3.81 -6.65 3.69
N ARG A 72 -3.71 -7.88 4.16
CA ARG A 72 -3.49 -8.24 5.57
C ARG A 72 -2.24 -9.09 5.65
N TYR A 73 -1.57 -9.02 6.77
CA TYR A 73 -0.43 -9.88 7.06
C TYR A 73 -0.66 -10.61 8.37
N ASP A 74 -0.67 -11.92 8.29
CA ASP A 74 -0.77 -12.80 9.44
C ASP A 74 0.64 -13.07 9.99
N ILE A 75 0.89 -12.64 11.23
CA ILE A 75 2.21 -12.76 11.85
C ILE A 75 2.53 -14.22 12.20
N ASP A 76 1.53 -15.00 12.55
CA ASP A 76 1.70 -16.38 12.99
C ASP A 76 2.02 -17.30 11.82
N THR A 77 1.25 -17.18 10.73
CA THR A 77 1.46 -17.97 9.50
C THR A 77 2.49 -17.35 8.57
N LYS A 78 2.84 -16.07 8.75
CA LYS A 78 3.70 -15.26 7.87
C LYS A 78 3.17 -15.15 6.45
N GLU A 79 1.87 -15.18 6.30
CA GLU A 79 1.20 -15.14 5.00
C GLU A 79 0.44 -13.85 4.77
N PHE A 80 0.36 -13.47 3.51
CA PHE A 80 -0.52 -12.39 3.08
C PHE A 80 -1.92 -12.92 2.79
N ARG A 81 -2.93 -12.11 3.12
CA ARG A 81 -4.34 -12.33 2.80
C ARG A 81 -4.93 -11.07 2.18
N LEU A 82 -5.94 -11.24 1.35
CA LEU A 82 -6.73 -10.16 0.78
C LEU A 82 -8.14 -10.20 1.33
N GLU A 83 -8.63 -9.07 1.77
CA GLU A 83 -9.97 -8.93 2.36
C GLU A 83 -10.79 -7.86 1.66
N GLY A 84 -12.03 -8.21 1.33
CA GLY A 84 -13.00 -7.30 0.71
C GLY A 84 -12.54 -6.81 -0.67
N GLY A 85 -12.94 -5.58 -1.00
CA GLY A 85 -12.72 -4.99 -2.31
C GLY A 85 -13.78 -5.43 -3.31
N ASN A 86 -13.65 -4.95 -4.53
CA ASN A 86 -14.48 -5.36 -5.66
C ASN A 86 -13.68 -6.27 -6.57
N PHE A 87 -14.36 -7.17 -7.27
CA PHE A 87 -13.74 -7.97 -8.30
C PHE A 87 -14.65 -8.09 -9.52
N GLY A 88 -14.05 -8.41 -10.65
CA GLY A 88 -14.74 -8.79 -11.87
C GLY A 88 -13.97 -9.91 -12.56
N THR A 89 -14.62 -10.56 -13.52
CA THR A 89 -13.98 -11.60 -14.34
C THR A 89 -13.22 -10.99 -15.50
N VAL A 90 -12.15 -11.64 -15.92
CA VAL A 90 -11.34 -11.27 -17.08
C VAL A 90 -11.50 -12.37 -18.13
N SER A 91 -11.59 -12.01 -19.43
CA SER A 91 -11.61 -13.00 -20.49
C SER A 91 -10.25 -13.72 -20.59
N HIS A 92 -10.28 -14.98 -21.00
CA HIS A 92 -9.05 -15.79 -21.15
C HIS A 92 -8.10 -15.26 -22.23
N GLU A 93 -8.60 -14.51 -23.19
CA GLU A 93 -7.81 -13.98 -24.32
C GLU A 93 -6.84 -12.87 -23.89
N TYR A 94 -7.16 -12.16 -22.82
CA TYR A 94 -6.34 -11.07 -22.33
C TYR A 94 -6.24 -11.10 -20.82
N PHE A 95 -5.10 -11.59 -20.33
CA PHE A 95 -4.80 -11.58 -18.88
C PHE A 95 -3.73 -10.53 -18.58
N PRO A 96 -4.12 -9.33 -18.14
CA PRO A 96 -3.16 -8.30 -17.81
C PRO A 96 -2.36 -8.69 -16.58
N VAL A 97 -1.04 -8.57 -16.65
CA VAL A 97 -0.17 -8.74 -15.48
C VAL A 97 -0.26 -7.48 -14.63
N PHE A 98 -1.25 -7.44 -13.74
CA PHE A 98 -1.45 -6.32 -12.84
C PHE A 98 -1.25 -6.79 -11.39
N ASN A 99 -0.23 -6.25 -10.73
CA ASN A 99 0.15 -6.62 -9.39
C ASN A 99 0.66 -5.37 -8.65
N THR A 100 -0.25 -4.65 -8.02
CA THR A 100 0.06 -3.40 -7.34
C THR A 100 -0.59 -3.37 -5.97
N VAL A 101 0.20 -3.08 -4.95
CA VAL A 101 -0.26 -2.77 -3.60
C VAL A 101 0.16 -1.36 -3.22
N ILE A 102 -0.73 -0.60 -2.59
CA ILE A 102 -0.47 0.76 -2.13
C ILE A 102 -0.72 0.80 -0.62
N LEU A 103 0.33 1.07 0.13
CA LEU A 103 0.30 1.11 1.59
C LEU A 103 0.78 2.47 2.08
N SER A 104 0.00 3.11 2.95
CA SER A 104 0.42 4.34 3.63
C SER A 104 0.41 4.11 5.13
N GLY A 105 1.52 4.46 5.78
CA GLY A 105 1.69 4.24 7.20
C GLY A 105 2.91 4.96 7.75
N ARG A 106 3.44 4.44 8.86
CA ARG A 106 4.65 4.97 9.50
C ARG A 106 5.72 3.90 9.57
N CYS A 107 6.96 4.26 9.26
CA CYS A 107 8.11 3.38 9.45
C CYS A 107 8.27 3.03 10.93
N ILE A 108 8.48 1.76 11.24
CA ILE A 108 8.57 1.29 12.64
C ILE A 108 10.00 1.17 13.16
N LYS A 109 10.99 1.20 12.27
CA LYS A 109 12.41 1.07 12.64
C LYS A 109 13.29 2.08 11.92
N ASN A 110 14.44 2.33 12.51
CA ASN A 110 15.58 2.95 11.81
C ASN A 110 16.30 1.86 11.02
N ILE A 111 16.78 2.21 9.83
CA ILE A 111 17.61 1.29 9.04
C ILE A 111 19.02 1.29 9.64
N ASN A 112 19.46 0.14 10.10
CA ASN A 112 20.84 -0.08 10.53
C ASN A 112 21.68 -0.41 9.29
N LYS A 113 22.63 0.47 8.96
CA LYS A 113 23.48 0.33 7.77
C LYS A 113 24.52 -0.80 7.91
N ASP A 114 24.81 -1.19 9.14
CA ASP A 114 25.79 -2.24 9.47
C ASP A 114 25.13 -3.62 9.62
N ASP A 115 23.78 -3.69 9.58
CA ASP A 115 23.04 -4.95 9.61
C ASP A 115 22.60 -5.32 8.17
N GLU A 116 23.17 -6.41 7.65
CA GLU A 116 22.85 -6.93 6.31
C GLU A 116 21.36 -7.27 6.12
N ARG A 117 20.63 -7.48 7.21
CA ARG A 117 19.17 -7.69 7.15
C ARG A 117 18.41 -6.42 6.83
N ASP A 118 18.96 -5.27 7.15
CA ASP A 118 18.35 -3.98 6.86
C ASP A 118 18.88 -3.39 5.56
N TYR A 119 20.19 -3.44 5.34
CA TYR A 119 20.81 -2.92 4.13
C TYR A 119 22.02 -3.74 3.73
N LYS A 120 22.09 -4.11 2.47
CA LYS A 120 23.27 -4.81 1.91
C LYS A 120 23.52 -4.44 0.47
N VAL A 121 24.78 -4.54 0.09
CA VAL A 121 25.23 -4.48 -1.28
C VAL A 121 25.74 -5.88 -1.66
N THR A 122 25.17 -6.46 -2.72
CA THR A 122 25.60 -7.77 -3.20
C THR A 122 26.93 -7.66 -3.93
N PRO A 123 27.68 -8.77 -4.12
CA PRO A 123 28.91 -8.75 -4.93
C PRO A 123 28.69 -8.28 -6.37
N SER A 124 27.48 -8.42 -6.90
CA SER A 124 27.08 -7.91 -8.22
C SER A 124 26.68 -6.43 -8.24
N GLY A 125 26.87 -5.70 -7.13
CA GLY A 125 26.56 -4.26 -7.04
C GLY A 125 25.09 -3.95 -6.82
N LEU A 126 24.22 -4.92 -6.58
CA LEU A 126 22.81 -4.67 -6.23
C LEU A 126 22.69 -4.21 -4.78
N MET A 127 22.05 -3.07 -4.59
CA MET A 127 21.70 -2.54 -3.28
C MET A 127 20.30 -3.01 -2.88
N ILE A 128 20.18 -3.59 -1.70
CA ILE A 128 18.92 -4.07 -1.13
C ILE A 128 18.71 -3.38 0.20
N CYS A 129 17.55 -2.77 0.38
CA CYS A 129 17.17 -2.11 1.61
C CYS A 129 15.80 -2.61 2.09
N ASN A 130 15.72 -3.07 3.33
CA ASN A 130 14.51 -3.61 3.96
C ASN A 130 13.95 -2.60 4.96
N GLN A 131 12.66 -2.38 4.91
CA GLN A 131 11.95 -1.53 5.86
C GLN A 131 10.61 -2.16 6.25
N SER A 132 10.06 -1.71 7.37
CA SER A 132 8.76 -2.15 7.88
C SER A 132 7.86 -0.95 8.11
N LEU A 133 6.60 -1.09 7.72
CA LEU A 133 5.58 -0.05 7.78
C LEU A 133 4.42 -0.50 8.64
N SER A 134 4.05 0.28 9.65
CA SER A 134 2.79 0.11 10.37
C SER A 134 1.68 0.84 9.62
N VAL A 135 0.70 0.10 9.16
CA VAL A 135 -0.45 0.60 8.39
C VAL A 135 -1.72 0.39 9.20
N ASN A 136 -2.46 1.47 9.42
CA ASN A 136 -3.76 1.39 10.08
C ASN A 136 -4.76 0.65 9.18
N THR A 137 -5.32 -0.44 9.68
CA THR A 137 -6.28 -1.31 8.96
C THR A 137 -7.69 -1.25 9.50
N GLY A 138 -7.90 -0.58 10.63
CA GLY A 138 -9.21 -0.43 11.26
C GLY A 138 -9.16 0.46 12.50
N ARG A 139 -10.25 0.52 13.27
CA ARG A 139 -10.26 1.20 14.57
C ARG A 139 -9.30 0.48 15.52
N ASN A 140 -8.24 1.17 15.92
CA ASN A 140 -7.20 0.68 16.85
C ASN A 140 -6.48 -0.60 16.39
N GLN A 141 -6.50 -0.89 15.09
CA GLN A 141 -5.75 -2.03 14.51
C GLN A 141 -4.78 -1.54 13.46
N SER A 142 -3.58 -2.08 13.51
CA SER A 142 -2.55 -1.85 12.51
C SER A 142 -1.82 -3.15 12.18
N ASP A 143 -1.58 -3.36 10.91
CA ASP A 143 -0.74 -4.45 10.43
C ASP A 143 0.66 -3.93 10.15
N ILE A 144 1.66 -4.78 10.33
CA ILE A 144 3.04 -4.47 10.01
C ILE A 144 3.39 -5.14 8.69
N PHE A 145 3.75 -4.34 7.71
CA PHE A 145 4.17 -4.82 6.40
C PHE A 145 5.67 -4.64 6.22
N ASN A 146 6.35 -5.74 5.94
CA ASN A 146 7.74 -5.74 5.55
C ASN A 146 7.85 -5.61 4.03
N PHE A 147 8.69 -4.71 3.56
CA PHE A 147 8.95 -4.51 2.16
C PHE A 147 10.42 -4.21 1.91
N TYR A 148 10.85 -4.39 0.67
CA TYR A 148 12.22 -4.11 0.30
C TYR A 148 12.30 -3.30 -0.99
N ALA A 149 13.34 -2.49 -1.08
CA ALA A 149 13.77 -1.84 -2.30
C ALA A 149 15.03 -2.52 -2.82
N ILE A 150 15.14 -2.60 -4.14
CA ILE A 150 16.34 -3.09 -4.82
C ILE A 150 16.66 -2.15 -5.97
N ASN A 151 17.92 -1.79 -6.13
CA ASN A 151 18.42 -1.08 -7.30
C ASN A 151 19.89 -1.43 -7.56
N SER A 152 20.30 -1.31 -8.81
CA SER A 152 21.70 -1.32 -9.19
C SER A 152 22.32 0.07 -9.07
N THR A 153 23.63 0.16 -9.19
CA THR A 153 24.36 1.44 -9.25
C THR A 153 23.98 2.27 -10.48
N GLU A 154 23.51 1.61 -11.54
CA GLU A 154 23.15 2.23 -12.81
C GLU A 154 21.69 2.67 -12.90
N ASP A 155 20.84 2.19 -11.97
CA ASP A 155 19.41 2.53 -11.97
C ASP A 155 19.20 4.04 -11.73
N ARG A 156 18.37 4.66 -12.55
CA ARG A 156 17.96 6.06 -12.37
C ARG A 156 17.19 6.27 -11.04
N ASN A 157 16.35 5.31 -10.67
CA ASN A 157 15.56 5.35 -9.45
C ASN A 157 16.29 4.59 -8.34
N LYS A 158 17.07 5.29 -7.55
CA LYS A 158 17.86 4.72 -6.45
C LYS A 158 16.99 4.46 -5.21
N LEU A 159 15.95 3.64 -5.35
CA LEU A 159 14.93 3.40 -4.30
C LEU A 159 15.54 2.85 -3.01
N ALA A 160 16.51 1.92 -3.09
CA ALA A 160 17.15 1.37 -1.90
C ALA A 160 17.99 2.43 -1.16
N GLU A 161 18.70 3.29 -1.89
CA GLU A 161 19.43 4.41 -1.29
C GLU A 161 18.48 5.47 -0.71
N LEU A 162 17.41 5.81 -1.43
CA LEU A 162 16.40 6.75 -0.95
C LEU A 162 15.74 6.24 0.33
N LEU A 163 15.37 4.95 0.35
CA LEU A 163 14.79 4.31 1.52
C LEU A 163 15.74 4.40 2.71
N LYS A 164 17.02 4.00 2.51
CA LYS A 164 18.07 4.06 3.52
C LYS A 164 18.32 5.47 4.08
N ASN A 165 18.31 6.47 3.22
CA ASN A 165 18.71 7.83 3.60
C ASN A 165 17.58 8.65 4.22
N PHE A 166 16.34 8.42 3.78
CA PHE A 166 15.20 9.28 4.12
C PHE A 166 14.18 8.63 5.05
N THR A 167 14.27 7.31 5.34
CA THR A 167 13.32 6.67 6.26
C THR A 167 13.93 6.42 7.64
N ARG A 168 13.17 6.77 8.66
CA ARG A 168 13.48 6.56 10.08
C ARG A 168 12.19 6.18 10.80
N LYS A 169 12.32 5.61 12.00
CA LYS A 169 11.16 5.33 12.87
C LYS A 169 10.27 6.56 12.98
N GLY A 170 8.96 6.37 12.75
CA GLY A 170 7.94 7.43 12.84
C GLY A 170 7.72 8.23 11.54
N VAL A 171 8.61 8.16 10.56
CA VAL A 171 8.42 8.85 9.26
C VAL A 171 7.19 8.28 8.56
N GLY A 172 6.31 9.17 8.11
CA GLY A 172 5.18 8.82 7.25
C GLY A 172 5.66 8.43 5.85
N LEU A 173 5.16 7.33 5.33
CA LEU A 173 5.56 6.82 4.03
C LEU A 173 4.35 6.22 3.30
N THR A 174 4.22 6.54 2.03
CA THR A 174 3.35 5.84 1.09
C THR A 174 4.22 5.04 0.15
N VAL A 175 3.98 3.75 0.08
CA VAL A 175 4.68 2.82 -0.80
C VAL A 175 3.73 2.25 -1.85
N GLN A 176 4.18 2.21 -3.08
CA GLN A 176 3.60 1.40 -4.13
C GLN A 176 4.55 0.24 -4.39
N GLY A 177 4.06 -0.97 -4.29
CA GLY A 177 4.86 -2.17 -4.44
C GLY A 177 4.12 -3.26 -5.20
N ARG A 178 4.79 -4.37 -5.40
CA ARG A 178 4.23 -5.60 -5.97
C ARG A 178 4.54 -6.78 -5.06
N LEU A 179 3.65 -7.76 -5.07
CA LEU A 179 3.82 -9.00 -4.32
C LEU A 179 4.63 -9.99 -5.15
N LEU A 180 5.72 -10.50 -4.58
CA LEU A 180 6.59 -11.47 -5.23
C LEU A 180 6.86 -12.62 -4.28
N THR A 181 6.87 -13.83 -4.79
CA THR A 181 7.22 -15.02 -4.03
C THR A 181 8.58 -15.55 -4.45
N ASP A 182 9.48 -15.60 -3.47
CA ASP A 182 10.77 -16.29 -3.57
C ASP A 182 10.57 -17.75 -3.13
N GLU A 183 11.13 -18.68 -3.88
CA GLU A 183 11.21 -20.10 -3.53
C GLU A 183 12.67 -20.51 -3.42
N TRP A 184 13.01 -21.28 -2.40
CA TRP A 184 14.35 -21.83 -2.20
C TRP A 184 14.29 -23.16 -1.48
N LYS A 185 15.35 -23.92 -1.60
CA LYS A 185 15.55 -25.12 -0.79
C LYS A 185 16.34 -24.77 0.47
N ASP A 186 15.83 -25.16 1.62
CA ASP A 186 16.56 -25.05 2.88
C ASP A 186 17.82 -25.91 2.82
N LYS A 187 18.97 -25.30 3.06
CA LYS A 187 20.27 -25.98 2.91
C LYS A 187 20.49 -27.11 3.92
N MET A 188 19.84 -27.03 5.09
CA MET A 188 20.01 -28.03 6.14
C MET A 188 19.02 -29.18 6.04
N THR A 189 17.78 -28.87 5.66
CA THR A 189 16.70 -29.88 5.63
C THR A 189 16.37 -30.36 4.22
N GLY A 190 16.85 -29.67 3.17
CA GLY A 190 16.50 -29.96 1.78
C GLY A 190 15.05 -29.61 1.43
N GLN A 191 14.24 -29.15 2.38
CA GLN A 191 12.84 -28.82 2.17
C GLN A 191 12.68 -27.56 1.32
N GLY A 192 11.70 -27.58 0.42
CA GLY A 192 11.27 -26.38 -0.31
C GLY A 192 10.65 -25.38 0.66
N ARG A 193 11.07 -24.13 0.58
CA ARG A 193 10.48 -23.01 1.32
C ARG A 193 10.07 -21.92 0.35
N SER A 194 9.03 -21.20 0.70
CA SER A 194 8.58 -20.04 -0.06
C SER A 194 8.30 -18.88 0.88
N GLN A 195 8.47 -17.67 0.39
CA GLN A 195 8.13 -16.46 1.13
C GLN A 195 7.65 -15.39 0.16
N THR A 196 6.45 -14.89 0.40
CA THR A 196 5.92 -13.73 -0.30
C THR A 196 6.42 -12.44 0.35
N LYS A 197 6.86 -11.49 -0.46
CA LYS A 197 7.40 -10.19 -0.04
C LYS A 197 6.80 -9.07 -0.88
N ILE A 198 6.81 -7.87 -0.35
CA ILE A 198 6.47 -6.66 -1.10
C ILE A 198 7.76 -6.04 -1.64
N GLN A 199 7.90 -5.98 -2.95
CA GLN A 199 8.97 -5.23 -3.60
C GLN A 199 8.50 -3.81 -3.88
N LEU A 200 9.25 -2.82 -3.42
CA LEU A 200 8.98 -1.41 -3.66
C LEU A 200 9.19 -1.06 -5.14
N ILE A 201 8.23 -0.37 -5.73
CA ILE A 201 8.30 0.19 -7.08
C ILE A 201 8.43 1.71 -7.01
N GLN A 202 7.69 2.34 -6.08
CA GLN A 202 7.67 3.77 -5.90
C GLN A 202 7.40 4.10 -4.43
N MET A 203 7.92 5.24 -3.96
CA MET A 203 7.60 5.74 -2.63
C MET A 203 7.39 7.24 -2.64
N THR A 204 6.57 7.70 -1.68
CA THR A 204 6.37 9.11 -1.40
C THR A 204 6.51 9.33 0.10
N LEU A 205 7.41 10.23 0.49
CA LEU A 205 7.56 10.60 1.89
C LEU A 205 6.36 11.44 2.33
N GLY A 206 5.76 11.06 3.44
CA GLY A 206 4.72 11.87 4.09
C GLY A 206 5.30 13.12 4.75
N PRO A 207 4.43 14.04 5.18
CA PRO A 207 4.87 15.21 5.93
C PRO A 207 5.65 14.76 7.16
N LYS A 208 6.75 15.47 7.46
CA LYS A 208 7.45 15.29 8.73
C LYS A 208 6.43 15.58 9.84
N THR A 209 6.20 14.61 10.73
CA THR A 209 5.60 14.95 12.02
C THR A 209 6.52 16.01 12.63
N GLN A 210 6.03 17.21 12.85
CA GLN A 210 6.71 18.11 13.77
C GLN A 210 6.78 17.31 15.09
N SER A 211 7.97 16.80 15.42
CA SER A 211 8.26 16.48 16.80
C SER A 211 7.85 17.74 17.55
N SER A 212 6.95 17.61 18.53
CA SER A 212 6.69 18.70 19.46
C SER A 212 8.05 19.30 19.78
N PRO A 213 8.29 20.57 19.57
CA PRO A 213 9.55 21.15 20.02
C PRO A 213 9.67 20.73 21.48
N ASP A 214 10.79 20.12 21.83
CA ASP A 214 11.14 19.87 23.21
C ASP A 214 10.74 21.12 23.96
N ALA A 215 9.95 20.94 25.00
CA ALA A 215 9.44 22.02 25.82
C ALA A 215 10.61 22.95 26.13
N ILE A 216 10.67 24.06 25.40
CA ILE A 216 11.59 25.14 25.74
C ILE A 216 11.07 25.59 27.08
N GLU A 217 11.80 25.22 28.16
CA GLU A 217 11.60 25.79 29.47
C GLU A 217 11.50 27.32 29.27
N PRO A 218 10.44 27.96 29.77
CA PRO A 218 10.33 29.38 29.66
C PRO A 218 11.49 29.99 30.46
N LYS A 219 12.50 30.44 29.75
CA LYS A 219 13.48 31.37 30.35
C LYS A 219 12.73 32.63 30.71
N THR A 220 12.31 32.70 31.96
CA THR A 220 11.82 33.92 32.61
C THR A 220 12.91 34.95 32.59
N ASN A 221 12.93 35.77 31.55
CA ASN A 221 13.56 37.10 31.60
C ASN A 221 12.44 38.10 31.80
N LEU A 222 12.23 38.45 33.06
CA LEU A 222 11.52 39.67 33.42
C LEU A 222 12.34 40.86 32.87
N ALA A 223 11.83 41.47 31.83
CA ALA A 223 12.17 42.86 31.51
C ALA A 223 10.83 43.59 31.29
N SER A 224 10.57 44.46 32.25
CA SER A 224 9.48 45.44 32.21
C SER A 224 9.55 46.30 30.96
N GLY A 225 8.48 46.33 30.20
CA GLY A 225 8.32 47.20 29.02
C GLY A 225 6.86 47.29 28.63
N THR A 226 6.26 48.42 29.01
CA THR A 226 5.00 49.03 28.60
C THR A 226 4.33 48.47 27.36
N ALA A 227 3.02 48.17 27.52
CA ALA A 227 2.12 47.82 26.44
C ALA A 227 1.84 49.02 25.52
N PRO A 228 1.72 48.82 24.22
CA PRO A 228 1.01 49.73 23.35
C PRO A 228 -0.41 49.24 23.08
N GLU A 229 -1.30 50.22 23.12
CA GLU A 229 -2.72 50.17 22.96
C GLU A 229 -3.22 49.58 21.63
N SER A 230 -4.38 48.98 21.73
CA SER A 230 -5.39 48.65 20.74
C SER A 230 -5.27 49.30 19.34
N LEU A 231 -5.20 48.42 18.34
CA LEU A 231 -5.51 48.73 16.94
C LEU A 231 -6.44 47.68 16.37
N TRP A 232 -7.70 47.76 16.77
CA TRP A 232 -8.79 47.14 16.03
C TRP A 232 -9.72 48.25 15.57
N GLY A 233 -9.42 48.79 14.41
CA GLY A 233 -10.32 49.66 13.66
C GLY A 233 -11.25 48.82 12.83
N ASN A 234 -12.54 48.98 13.11
CA ASN A 234 -13.65 48.60 12.24
C ASN A 234 -13.51 49.31 10.88
N GLN A 235 -13.43 48.57 9.80
CA GLN A 235 -13.92 49.02 8.50
C GLN A 235 -14.77 47.91 7.86
N GLN A 236 -16.07 48.13 7.92
CA GLN A 236 -16.99 47.63 6.92
C GLN A 236 -16.74 48.38 5.63
N ASP A 237 -16.44 47.66 4.56
CA ASP A 237 -16.67 48.11 3.21
C ASP A 237 -17.24 46.98 2.37
N ASP A 238 -18.51 47.21 2.10
CA ASP A 238 -19.38 46.53 1.17
C ASP A 238 -18.95 46.91 -0.25
N SER A 239 -18.39 45.98 -1.03
CA SER A 239 -18.47 45.94 -2.50
C SER A 239 -17.75 44.70 -3.05
N GLY A 240 -18.50 43.62 -3.19
CA GLY A 240 -18.08 42.45 -3.95
C GLY A 240 -18.15 42.71 -5.47
N PRO A 241 -17.14 42.37 -6.25
CA PRO A 241 -17.26 42.43 -7.69
C PRO A 241 -18.13 41.29 -8.22
N ALA A 242 -19.03 41.65 -9.14
CA ALA A 242 -19.91 40.76 -9.87
C ALA A 242 -19.13 39.67 -10.61
N ILE A 243 -19.49 38.40 -10.36
CA ILE A 243 -18.96 37.25 -11.10
C ILE A 243 -19.63 37.28 -12.49
N GLY A 244 -18.84 37.67 -13.48
CA GLY A 244 -19.22 37.57 -14.89
C GLY A 244 -19.41 36.09 -15.27
N GLY A 245 -20.53 35.82 -15.97
CA GLY A 245 -20.91 34.50 -16.44
C GLY A 245 -19.86 33.86 -17.32
N LEU A 246 -19.57 32.61 -17.10
CA LEU A 246 -18.81 31.75 -17.99
C LEU A 246 -19.67 31.40 -19.19
N PRO A 247 -19.18 31.54 -20.44
CA PRO A 247 -19.90 31.14 -21.63
C PRO A 247 -19.94 29.62 -21.78
N GLY A 248 -21.10 29.12 -22.14
CA GLY A 248 -21.55 27.87 -22.74
C GLY A 248 -20.57 26.68 -22.79
N LEU A 249 -20.83 25.71 -21.92
CA LEU A 249 -20.43 24.32 -22.11
C LEU A 249 -21.63 23.51 -22.64
N ASP A 250 -22.12 23.90 -23.78
CA ASP A 250 -23.01 23.07 -24.59
C ASP A 250 -22.18 22.57 -25.78
N GLN A 251 -22.12 21.26 -25.95
CA GLN A 251 -21.48 20.44 -26.97
C GLN A 251 -20.09 19.88 -26.61
N ILE A 252 -20.10 18.80 -25.83
CA ILE A 252 -19.13 17.74 -25.98
C ILE A 252 -19.87 16.53 -26.53
N ASP A 253 -19.73 16.31 -27.84
CA ASP A 253 -20.18 15.09 -28.49
C ASP A 253 -19.50 13.89 -27.90
N SER A 254 -20.31 12.96 -27.39
CA SER A 254 -19.87 11.68 -26.85
C SER A 254 -19.31 10.80 -27.98
N PRO A 255 -18.08 10.27 -27.91
CA PRO A 255 -17.54 9.38 -28.95
C PRO A 255 -18.05 7.94 -28.87
N TRP A 256 -19.08 7.65 -28.07
CA TRP A 256 -19.65 6.30 -27.91
C TRP A 256 -21.13 6.28 -28.32
N GLY A 257 -21.40 6.69 -29.52
CA GLY A 257 -22.71 6.53 -30.13
C GLY A 257 -22.62 5.51 -31.26
N GLY A 258 -23.41 4.45 -31.14
CA GLY A 258 -23.93 3.84 -32.34
C GLY A 258 -23.79 2.33 -32.52
N ALA A 259 -24.93 1.73 -32.55
CA ALA A 259 -25.40 0.46 -33.09
C ALA A 259 -25.17 -0.80 -32.30
#